data_ba74b628c53e3ac88729efcf25dc68b9
#
_entry.id   ba74b628c53e3ac88729efcf25dc68b9
#
_cell.length_a   1.000
_cell.length_b   1.000
_cell.length_c   1.000
_cell.angle_alpha   90.00
_cell.angle_beta   90.00
_cell.angle_gamma   90.00
#
_symmetry.space_group_name_H-M   'P 1'
#
loop_
_entity.id
_entity.type
_entity.pdbx_description
1 polymer ?
#
loop_
_entity_poly.entity_id
_entity_poly.type
_entity_poly.pdbx_seq_one_letter_code
_entity_poly.pdbx_strand_id
1 'polypeptide(L)'
;MANVTLNVTDAKGQAAGTVEAPVELFGVSAEDVKAHIPLIHQVVTAQLAAARQGTHATKTRGMVSGGGKKPWKQKGTGRARQGSIRAPQWYHGGVVFGPQPRDYSQRTPKKMKAAALRYA
;
A
#
# COMPACT_ATOMS: atom_id res chain seq x y z
N MET A 1 9.13 -35.00 21.89
CA MET A 1 8.55 -34.02 20.97
C MET A 1 8.65 -34.62 19.58
N ALA A 2 7.64 -34.51 18.74
CA ALA A 2 7.74 -35.02 17.37
C ALA A 2 8.62 -34.07 16.56
N ASN A 3 9.48 -34.62 15.68
CA ASN A 3 10.33 -33.87 14.77
C ASN A 3 9.92 -34.15 13.34
N VAL A 4 10.11 -33.15 12.46
CA VAL A 4 9.98 -33.29 10.99
C VAL A 4 11.37 -33.44 10.40
N THR A 5 11.54 -34.43 9.53
CA THR A 5 12.80 -34.66 8.84
C THR A 5 12.81 -33.80 7.56
N LEU A 6 13.75 -32.89 7.45
CA LEU A 6 13.96 -32.06 6.25
C LEU A 6 15.18 -32.58 5.46
N ASN A 7 15.00 -32.70 4.16
CA ASN A 7 16.09 -33.05 3.26
C ASN A 7 16.97 -31.84 2.97
N VAL A 8 18.26 -31.96 3.17
CA VAL A 8 19.25 -30.90 2.88
C VAL A 8 19.87 -31.19 1.51
N THR A 9 19.90 -30.13 0.67
CA THR A 9 20.57 -30.17 -0.63
C THR A 9 21.79 -29.25 -0.62
N ASP A 10 22.85 -29.65 -1.32
CA ASP A 10 24.04 -28.82 -1.51
C ASP A 10 23.75 -27.67 -2.54
N ALA A 11 24.75 -26.82 -2.77
CA ALA A 11 24.66 -25.73 -3.75
C ALA A 11 24.49 -26.21 -5.21
N LYS A 12 24.72 -27.51 -5.47
CA LYS A 12 24.56 -28.16 -6.78
C LYS A 12 23.23 -28.92 -6.90
N GLY A 13 22.37 -28.85 -5.87
CA GLY A 13 21.06 -29.52 -5.84
C GLY A 13 21.14 -31.02 -5.53
N GLN A 14 22.29 -31.54 -5.08
CA GLN A 14 22.45 -32.94 -4.67
C GLN A 14 22.07 -33.12 -3.21
N ALA A 15 21.54 -34.31 -2.85
CA ALA A 15 21.17 -34.61 -1.47
C ALA A 15 22.44 -34.66 -0.59
N ALA A 16 22.51 -33.76 0.39
CA ALA A 16 23.63 -33.61 1.32
C ALA A 16 23.35 -34.24 2.70
N GLY A 17 22.11 -34.70 2.96
CA GLY A 17 21.73 -35.32 4.21
C GLY A 17 20.33 -34.93 4.65
N THR A 18 20.00 -35.20 5.92
CA THR A 18 18.72 -34.88 6.55
C THR A 18 18.94 -34.15 7.87
N VAL A 19 18.09 -33.20 8.21
CA VAL A 19 18.10 -32.48 9.48
C VAL A 19 16.73 -32.62 10.15
N GLU A 20 16.74 -32.90 11.44
CA GLU A 20 15.53 -32.94 12.25
C GLU A 20 15.15 -31.50 12.69
N ALA A 21 13.92 -31.10 12.41
CA ALA A 21 13.38 -29.80 12.77
C ALA A 21 12.14 -29.95 13.68
N PRO A 22 11.91 -29.03 14.62
CA PRO A 22 10.76 -29.09 15.52
C PRO A 22 9.44 -28.96 14.76
N VAL A 23 8.53 -29.88 15.00
CA VAL A 23 7.17 -29.93 14.41
C VAL A 23 6.39 -28.61 14.64
N GLU A 24 6.61 -27.95 15.78
CA GLU A 24 5.93 -26.70 16.11
C GLU A 24 6.17 -25.56 15.12
N LEU A 25 7.31 -25.61 14.41
CA LEU A 25 7.69 -24.57 13.44
C LEU A 25 7.54 -25.05 11.99
N PHE A 26 7.81 -26.33 11.72
CA PHE A 26 7.92 -26.88 10.37
C PHE A 26 6.85 -27.90 10.03
N GLY A 27 6.06 -28.35 11.01
CA GLY A 27 5.00 -29.33 10.82
C GLY A 27 3.66 -28.71 10.41
N VAL A 28 3.67 -27.72 9.55
CA VAL A 28 2.44 -27.02 9.10
C VAL A 28 1.73 -27.85 8.04
N SER A 29 0.44 -28.13 8.23
CA SER A 29 -0.37 -28.87 7.26
C SER A 29 -0.82 -27.96 6.11
N ALA A 30 -1.13 -28.57 4.94
CA ALA A 30 -1.67 -27.82 3.80
C ALA A 30 -3.03 -27.15 4.11
N GLU A 31 -3.81 -27.72 5.02
CA GLU A 31 -5.09 -27.14 5.47
C GLU A 31 -4.84 -25.90 6.34
N ASP A 32 -3.87 -25.95 7.24
CA ASP A 32 -3.48 -24.81 8.06
C ASP A 32 -2.96 -23.65 7.19
N VAL A 33 -2.14 -23.94 6.17
CA VAL A 33 -1.70 -22.92 5.20
C VAL A 33 -2.89 -22.26 4.51
N LYS A 34 -3.84 -23.05 3.99
CA LYS A 34 -5.05 -22.52 3.34
C LYS A 34 -5.88 -21.62 4.27
N ALA A 35 -6.03 -22.02 5.54
CA ALA A 35 -6.76 -21.23 6.53
C ALA A 35 -6.06 -19.88 6.84
N HIS A 36 -4.73 -19.82 6.68
CA HIS A 36 -3.93 -18.63 7.00
C HIS A 36 -3.55 -17.77 5.80
N ILE A 37 -3.97 -18.12 4.57
CA ILE A 37 -3.76 -17.28 3.36
C ILE A 37 -4.20 -15.82 3.57
N PRO A 38 -5.36 -15.49 4.16
CA PRO A 38 -5.75 -14.11 4.40
C PRO A 38 -4.78 -13.36 5.30
N LEU A 39 -4.19 -14.03 6.29
CA LEU A 39 -3.20 -13.47 7.19
C LEU A 39 -1.90 -13.13 6.45
N ILE A 40 -1.40 -14.06 5.65
CA ILE A 40 -0.21 -13.88 4.81
C ILE A 40 -0.43 -12.71 3.84
N HIS A 41 -1.57 -12.70 3.14
CA HIS A 41 -1.94 -11.63 2.22
C HIS A 41 -1.95 -10.26 2.89
N GLN A 42 -2.52 -10.14 4.10
CA GLN A 42 -2.56 -8.86 4.82
C GLN A 42 -1.16 -8.37 5.17
N VAL A 43 -0.25 -9.25 5.62
CA VAL A 43 1.13 -8.88 5.97
C VAL A 43 1.91 -8.47 4.73
N VAL A 44 1.78 -9.21 3.62
CA VAL A 44 2.43 -8.87 2.34
C VAL A 44 1.91 -7.52 1.81
N THR A 45 0.59 -7.30 1.83
CA THR A 45 -0.03 -6.04 1.42
C THR A 45 0.49 -4.87 2.25
N ALA A 46 0.61 -5.04 3.58
CA ALA A 46 1.16 -4.02 4.47
C ALA A 46 2.63 -3.71 4.15
N GLN A 47 3.43 -4.72 3.84
CA GLN A 47 4.84 -4.57 3.46
C GLN A 47 4.99 -3.82 2.13
N LEU A 48 4.21 -4.20 1.11
CA LEU A 48 4.21 -3.52 -0.18
C LEU A 48 3.71 -2.07 -0.08
N ALA A 49 2.70 -1.83 0.75
CA ALA A 49 2.21 -0.48 1.01
C ALA A 49 3.27 0.41 1.69
N ALA A 50 4.03 -0.13 2.65
CA ALA A 50 5.10 0.60 3.33
C ALA A 50 6.27 0.98 2.41
N ALA A 51 6.48 0.25 1.32
CA ALA A 51 7.51 0.56 0.32
C ALA A 51 7.16 1.78 -0.56
N ARG A 52 5.91 2.25 -0.53
CA ARG A 52 5.46 3.41 -1.33
C ARG A 52 5.94 4.71 -0.70
N GLN A 53 6.59 5.56 -1.47
CA GLN A 53 7.08 6.87 -0.99
C GLN A 53 5.95 7.87 -0.66
N GLY A 54 4.83 7.80 -1.35
CA GLY A 54 3.67 8.66 -1.11
C GLY A 54 3.89 10.15 -1.36
N THR A 55 4.84 10.52 -2.22
CA THR A 55 5.29 11.91 -2.45
C THR A 55 4.50 12.66 -3.51
N HIS A 56 3.58 12.01 -4.23
CA HIS A 56 2.78 12.67 -5.26
C HIS A 56 1.79 13.65 -4.65
N ALA A 57 1.71 14.83 -5.24
CA ALA A 57 0.87 15.93 -4.77
C ALA A 57 0.22 16.67 -5.93
N THR A 58 -0.96 17.21 -5.70
CA THR A 58 -1.63 18.13 -6.60
C THR A 58 -1.98 19.43 -5.87
N LYS A 59 -2.03 20.53 -6.62
CA LYS A 59 -2.38 21.83 -6.06
C LYS A 59 -3.90 22.01 -6.08
N THR A 60 -4.48 22.34 -4.93
CA THR A 60 -5.86 22.81 -4.83
C THR A 60 -5.97 24.22 -5.41
N ARG A 61 -7.19 24.70 -5.66
CA ARG A 61 -7.40 26.03 -6.23
C ARG A 61 -6.78 27.17 -5.39
N GLY A 62 -6.63 26.98 -4.08
CA GLY A 62 -5.96 27.94 -3.20
C GLY A 62 -4.43 27.92 -3.32
N MET A 63 -3.86 26.80 -3.72
CA MET A 63 -2.40 26.63 -3.87
C MET A 63 -1.89 27.04 -5.26
N VAL A 64 -2.78 27.09 -6.26
CA VAL A 64 -2.41 27.51 -7.61
C VAL A 64 -2.17 29.03 -7.63
N SER A 65 -1.01 29.46 -8.12
CA SER A 65 -0.66 30.87 -8.23
C SER A 65 -1.57 31.62 -9.20
N GLY A 66 -1.92 32.85 -8.89
CA GLY A 66 -2.71 33.75 -9.71
C GLY A 66 -4.21 33.74 -9.39
N GLY A 67 -5.04 34.38 -10.23
CA GLY A 67 -6.50 34.34 -10.14
C GLY A 67 -7.13 35.21 -9.04
N GLY A 68 -6.41 36.16 -8.47
CA GLY A 68 -6.94 37.06 -7.42
C GLY A 68 -8.05 38.01 -7.90
N LYS A 69 -8.15 38.26 -9.21
CA LYS A 69 -9.19 39.13 -9.79
C LYS A 69 -10.36 38.28 -10.28
N LYS A 70 -11.57 38.74 -10.03
CA LYS A 70 -12.79 38.17 -10.59
C LYS A 70 -12.79 38.33 -12.12
N PRO A 71 -13.01 37.28 -12.94
CA PRO A 71 -12.91 37.34 -14.42
C PRO A 71 -13.84 38.37 -15.05
N TRP A 72 -15.07 38.48 -14.53
CA TRP A 72 -16.08 39.46 -14.97
C TRP A 72 -17.09 39.77 -13.84
N LYS A 73 -17.86 40.79 -14.03
CA LYS A 73 -18.91 41.20 -13.06
C LYS A 73 -19.99 40.13 -12.92
N GLN A 74 -20.68 40.13 -11.76
CA GLN A 74 -21.61 39.06 -11.35
C GLN A 74 -22.83 38.92 -12.27
N LYS A 75 -23.31 40.03 -12.89
CA LYS A 75 -24.48 40.10 -13.75
C LYS A 75 -24.21 40.98 -14.97
N GLY A 76 -25.03 40.88 -16.02
CA GLY A 76 -24.98 41.76 -17.19
C GLY A 76 -23.91 41.39 -18.24
N THR A 77 -23.39 40.17 -18.23
CA THR A 77 -22.40 39.69 -19.22
C THR A 77 -22.92 38.58 -20.14
N GLY A 78 -24.11 38.02 -19.87
CA GLY A 78 -24.64 36.87 -20.58
C GLY A 78 -23.84 35.57 -20.37
N ARG A 79 -22.78 35.61 -19.56
CA ARG A 79 -21.90 34.45 -19.28
C ARG A 79 -22.21 33.82 -17.92
N ALA A 80 -21.78 32.56 -17.75
CA ALA A 80 -21.84 31.88 -16.46
C ALA A 80 -21.04 32.66 -15.39
N ARG A 81 -21.54 32.66 -14.16
CA ARG A 81 -20.88 33.36 -13.03
C ARG A 81 -19.59 32.66 -12.67
N GLN A 82 -18.50 33.42 -12.57
CA GLN A 82 -17.17 32.89 -12.23
C GLN A 82 -16.50 33.77 -11.16
N GLY A 83 -15.88 33.12 -10.17
CA GLY A 83 -15.19 33.83 -9.09
C GLY A 83 -13.66 33.88 -9.29
N SER A 84 -13.09 32.92 -9.97
CA SER A 84 -11.65 32.82 -10.19
C SER A 84 -11.33 31.98 -11.44
N ILE A 85 -10.29 32.34 -12.15
CA ILE A 85 -9.73 31.56 -13.27
C ILE A 85 -8.99 30.30 -12.78
N ARG A 86 -8.76 30.15 -11.46
CA ARG A 86 -8.11 28.98 -10.84
C ARG A 86 -9.13 27.96 -10.30
N ALA A 87 -10.41 28.15 -10.58
CA ALA A 87 -11.44 27.17 -10.26
C ALA A 87 -11.20 25.87 -11.07
N PRO A 88 -11.62 24.69 -10.52
CA PRO A 88 -11.31 23.39 -11.13
C PRO A 88 -11.82 23.21 -12.57
N GLN A 89 -12.87 23.90 -12.95
CA GLN A 89 -13.44 23.84 -14.32
C GLN A 89 -12.67 24.68 -15.34
N TRP A 90 -11.69 25.45 -14.89
CA TRP A 90 -10.84 26.26 -15.76
C TRP A 90 -9.55 25.51 -16.13
N TYR A 91 -9.07 25.76 -17.34
CA TYR A 91 -7.78 25.28 -17.76
C TYR A 91 -6.68 25.88 -16.85
N HIS A 92 -5.77 25.05 -16.39
CA HIS A 92 -4.78 25.38 -15.34
C HIS A 92 -5.39 25.73 -13.98
N GLY A 93 -6.64 25.41 -13.72
CA GLY A 93 -7.25 25.51 -12.40
C GLY A 93 -6.73 24.43 -11.44
N GLY A 94 -7.12 24.54 -10.16
CA GLY A 94 -6.75 23.56 -9.14
C GLY A 94 -7.50 22.24 -9.28
N VAL A 95 -6.95 21.19 -8.67
CA VAL A 95 -7.59 19.87 -8.55
C VAL A 95 -8.37 19.82 -7.23
N VAL A 96 -9.61 19.28 -7.25
CA VAL A 96 -10.47 19.25 -6.05
C VAL A 96 -10.06 18.14 -5.09
N PHE A 97 -10.02 16.88 -5.55
CA PHE A 97 -9.70 15.69 -4.76
C PHE A 97 -8.46 14.97 -5.31
N GLY A 98 -7.44 15.73 -5.61
CA GLY A 98 -6.19 15.15 -6.08
C GLY A 98 -5.37 14.51 -4.97
N PRO A 99 -4.36 13.70 -5.33
CA PRO A 99 -3.49 13.08 -4.37
C PRO A 99 -2.73 14.11 -3.55
N GLN A 100 -2.59 13.84 -2.26
CA GLN A 100 -1.74 14.59 -1.33
C GLN A 100 -0.69 13.65 -0.75
N PRO A 101 0.50 14.14 -0.39
CA PRO A 101 1.53 13.33 0.25
C PRO A 101 0.98 12.68 1.51
N ARG A 102 1.18 11.36 1.62
CA ARG A 102 0.76 10.61 2.81
C ARG A 102 1.64 9.38 3.03
N ASP A 103 1.69 8.93 4.25
CA ASP A 103 2.23 7.63 4.61
C ASP A 103 1.21 6.52 4.25
N TYR A 104 1.70 5.47 3.60
CA TYR A 104 0.91 4.28 3.24
C TYR A 104 1.18 3.10 4.16
N SER A 105 2.02 3.26 5.18
CA SER A 105 2.35 2.18 6.11
C SER A 105 1.09 1.68 6.84
N GLN A 106 1.00 0.35 6.99
CA GLN A 106 -0.08 -0.31 7.72
C GLN A 106 0.50 -1.00 8.95
N ARG A 107 -0.03 -0.65 10.12
CA ARG A 107 0.39 -1.25 11.37
C ARG A 107 -0.12 -2.70 11.46
N THR A 108 0.80 -3.66 11.48
CA THR A 108 0.52 -5.07 11.72
C THR A 108 1.12 -5.51 13.07
N PRO A 109 0.36 -6.23 13.93
CA PRO A 109 0.87 -6.75 15.19
C PRO A 109 2.06 -7.70 15.00
N LYS A 110 3.00 -7.72 15.93
CA LYS A 110 4.17 -8.62 15.88
C LYS A 110 3.79 -10.08 15.77
N LYS A 111 2.77 -10.53 16.53
CA LYS A 111 2.27 -11.91 16.48
C LYS A 111 1.70 -12.28 15.10
N MET A 112 1.04 -11.33 14.43
CA MET A 112 0.51 -11.52 13.07
C MET A 112 1.65 -11.74 12.05
N LYS A 113 2.71 -10.94 12.12
CA LYS A 113 3.89 -11.11 11.26
C LYS A 113 4.59 -12.44 11.49
N ALA A 114 4.78 -12.84 12.75
CA ALA A 114 5.38 -14.13 13.09
C ALA A 114 4.53 -15.32 12.62
N ALA A 115 3.20 -15.23 12.78
CA ALA A 115 2.29 -16.26 12.27
C ALA A 115 2.32 -16.33 10.73
N ALA A 116 2.29 -15.19 10.04
CA ALA A 116 2.38 -15.16 8.58
C ALA A 116 3.67 -15.81 8.07
N LEU A 117 4.81 -15.55 8.73
CA LEU A 117 6.09 -16.16 8.37
C LEU A 117 6.12 -17.68 8.61
N ARG A 118 5.39 -18.15 9.66
CA ARG A 118 5.31 -19.59 9.95
C ARG A 118 4.50 -20.36 8.91
N TYR A 119 3.44 -19.75 8.38
CA TYR A 119 2.52 -20.38 7.43
C TYR A 119 2.84 -20.10 5.95
N ALA A 120 3.86 -19.28 5.67
CA ALA A 120 4.35 -19.04 4.31
C ALA A 120 5.36 -20.10 3.90
#